data_bfbb2470ba1577d2a50ecbeb95f5da67
#
_entry.id   bfbb2470ba1577d2a50ecbeb95f5da67
#
_cell.length_a   1.000
_cell.length_b   1.000
_cell.length_c   1.000
_cell.angle_alpha   90.00
_cell.angle_beta   90.00
_cell.angle_gamma   90.00
#
_symmetry.space_group_name_H-M   'P 1'
#
loop_
_entity.id
_entity.type
_entity.pdbx_description
1 polymer ?
#
loop_
_entity_poly.entity_id
_entity_poly.type
_entity_poly.pdbx_seq_one_letter_code
_entity_poly.pdbx_strand_id
1 'polypeptide(L)'
;MKIVFCGPPHSGKSVFIANLIDKLPTDAYTIIRACPDGEGTWSNNKNQNETSIVRKKGKFTKSFIDDACKAIDNQTNKIVLVDVGGVMSKENEQVFEHCDSFVVLSSDEQKKQDWLDFGEKLGLECIGSLDSSLDGNEEIYSRTPYFQGKIVGLERGELLENSSVINGLVSDIIKKSKYIEKTGNNINEHTGTIIDDTELGFELGYGKEIYTEDGTPIKKVKWPESSLPEVYKSVQEKAVLDYPLLINGIRANFVLSTICKAAKNKGIKDIKSYDIRSKQYIPIRDLPMKKGIKQTEGLAYNIIENNENTFIDIDITKEQYSLEDYSKCVLPKIKEDKNIYLSGRMPLWLSASISNSYDSNKIFTFQPGKGFTCVSSRDANDLGTIVDGINGININKYFEDKKESNKTQLPSVLKSKGLFSKIKGFIYNIKKTQENSKYVDNSVIANIVNLENNSFNNSNSFKTDLQSVTTDKSNLNEHTSSKNTIEQKIL
;
A
#
# COMPACT_ATOMS: atom_id res chain seq x y z
N MET A 1 6.90 19.06 8.46
CA MET A 1 7.75 18.21 7.62
C MET A 1 9.21 18.57 7.85
N LYS A 2 10.03 17.63 8.29
CA LYS A 2 11.44 17.78 8.63
C LYS A 2 12.28 17.05 7.60
N ILE A 3 13.09 17.78 6.82
CA ILE A 3 13.82 17.25 5.67
C ILE A 3 15.31 17.33 5.94
N VAL A 4 16.02 16.21 5.95
CA VAL A 4 17.49 16.19 6.05
C VAL A 4 18.12 16.16 4.66
N PHE A 5 19.11 17.05 4.46
CA PHE A 5 19.92 17.11 3.23
C PHE A 5 21.25 16.40 3.46
N CYS A 6 21.46 15.31 2.74
CA CYS A 6 22.59 14.41 2.90
C CYS A 6 23.36 14.18 1.59
N GLY A 7 24.50 13.51 1.70
CA GLY A 7 25.40 13.23 0.59
C GLY A 7 26.85 13.37 1.01
N PRO A 8 27.83 12.96 0.18
CA PRO A 8 29.25 12.99 0.52
C PRO A 8 29.76 14.43 0.73
N PRO A 9 30.94 14.60 1.35
CA PRO A 9 31.59 15.91 1.42
C PRO A 9 31.74 16.53 0.03
N HIS A 10 31.61 17.84 -0.05
CA HIS A 10 31.75 18.62 -1.29
C HIS A 10 30.69 18.35 -2.37
N SER A 11 29.55 17.74 -2.03
CA SER A 11 28.42 17.50 -2.97
C SER A 11 27.55 18.73 -3.21
N GLY A 12 27.87 19.89 -2.63
CA GLY A 12 27.10 21.14 -2.84
C GLY A 12 25.87 21.30 -1.93
N LYS A 13 25.64 20.43 -0.91
CA LYS A 13 24.46 20.47 -0.02
C LYS A 13 24.12 21.86 0.51
N SER A 14 25.08 22.53 1.17
CA SER A 14 24.82 23.83 1.79
C SER A 14 24.52 24.92 0.77
N VAL A 15 25.14 24.87 -0.44
CA VAL A 15 24.83 25.76 -1.56
C VAL A 15 23.44 25.47 -2.11
N PHE A 16 23.09 24.20 -2.23
CA PHE A 16 21.76 23.77 -2.68
C PHE A 16 20.68 24.27 -1.71
N ILE A 17 20.84 24.08 -0.40
CA ILE A 17 19.91 24.60 0.61
C ILE A 17 19.78 26.12 0.51
N ALA A 18 20.88 26.85 0.33
CA ALA A 18 20.84 28.29 0.17
C ALA A 18 20.00 28.75 -1.05
N ASN A 19 20.13 28.04 -2.16
CA ASN A 19 19.33 28.30 -3.36
C ASN A 19 17.87 27.86 -3.19
N LEU A 20 17.61 26.80 -2.45
CA LEU A 20 16.27 26.30 -2.18
C LEU A 20 15.48 27.27 -1.29
N ILE A 21 16.08 27.83 -0.25
CA ILE A 21 15.42 28.79 0.64
C ILE A 21 15.09 30.11 -0.04
N ASP A 22 15.86 30.53 -1.04
CA ASP A 22 15.55 31.70 -1.85
C ASP A 22 14.22 31.61 -2.60
N LYS A 23 13.74 30.37 -2.84
CA LYS A 23 12.48 30.08 -3.53
C LYS A 23 11.35 29.71 -2.58
N LEU A 24 11.62 29.48 -1.28
CA LEU A 24 10.59 29.19 -0.29
C LEU A 24 10.00 30.46 0.29
N PRO A 25 8.69 30.48 0.68
CA PRO A 25 8.12 31.61 1.42
C PRO A 25 8.87 31.83 2.74
N THR A 26 9.21 33.07 3.07
CA THR A 26 10.12 33.45 4.17
C THR A 26 9.64 33.00 5.55
N ASP A 27 8.33 32.83 5.74
CA ASP A 27 7.68 32.44 7.00
C ASP A 27 7.35 30.94 7.05
N ALA A 28 7.65 30.19 5.99
CA ALA A 28 7.23 28.79 5.87
C ALA A 28 8.29 27.78 6.32
N TYR A 29 9.54 28.20 6.55
CA TYR A 29 10.62 27.27 6.82
C TYR A 29 11.50 27.67 8.01
N THR A 30 12.23 26.69 8.54
CA THR A 30 13.34 26.86 9.50
C THR A 30 14.54 26.04 9.03
N ILE A 31 15.75 26.53 9.25
CA ILE A 31 16.98 25.81 8.94
C ILE A 31 17.69 25.43 10.22
N ILE A 32 18.10 24.16 10.30
CA ILE A 32 18.90 23.64 11.41
C ILE A 32 20.20 23.05 10.85
N ARG A 33 21.32 23.51 11.38
CA ARG A 33 22.64 22.99 11.02
C ARG A 33 23.08 21.95 12.03
N ALA A 34 23.05 20.71 11.63
CA ALA A 34 23.49 19.58 12.43
C ALA A 34 24.94 19.13 12.07
N CYS A 35 25.74 20.04 11.48
CA CYS A 35 27.14 19.83 11.15
C CYS A 35 28.02 20.91 11.79
N PRO A 36 29.02 20.54 12.62
CA PRO A 36 29.88 21.51 13.31
C PRO A 36 30.88 22.23 12.38
N ASP A 37 31.24 21.64 11.24
CA ASP A 37 32.24 22.15 10.30
C ASP A 37 31.66 23.03 9.18
N GLY A 38 30.39 23.44 9.29
CA GLY A 38 29.71 24.21 8.29
C GLY A 38 30.29 25.59 8.08
N GLU A 39 31.37 25.70 7.33
CA GLU A 39 31.82 26.97 6.70
C GLU A 39 30.86 27.39 5.56
N GLY A 40 29.61 27.68 5.90
CA GLY A 40 28.64 28.17 4.95
C GLY A 40 28.73 29.70 4.80
N THR A 41 29.02 30.19 3.61
CA THR A 41 29.07 31.62 3.23
C THR A 41 27.70 32.32 3.20
N TRP A 42 26.61 31.64 3.54
CA TRP A 42 25.27 32.21 3.53
C TRP A 42 24.88 33.00 4.80
N SER A 43 25.87 33.22 5.69
CA SER A 43 25.74 34.18 6.80
C SER A 43 25.57 35.65 6.35
N ASN A 44 25.62 35.91 5.05
CA ASN A 44 25.52 37.28 4.49
C ASN A 44 24.13 37.62 3.91
N ASN A 45 23.19 36.70 3.86
CA ASN A 45 21.84 36.99 3.39
C ASN A 45 20.97 37.59 4.49
N LYS A 46 20.44 38.77 4.22
CA LYS A 46 19.81 39.73 5.14
C LYS A 46 18.42 39.37 5.71
N ASN A 47 17.93 38.14 5.60
CA ASN A 47 16.62 37.76 6.12
C ASN A 47 16.76 36.87 7.34
N GLN A 48 16.70 37.49 8.51
CA GLN A 48 16.88 36.90 9.83
C GLN A 48 15.57 36.28 10.39
N ASN A 49 15.07 35.21 9.77
CA ASN A 49 14.27 34.25 10.52
C ASN A 49 15.07 32.98 10.78
N GLU A 50 16.37 33.10 10.85
CA GLU A 50 17.31 32.05 11.20
C GLU A 50 17.29 31.89 12.72
N THR A 51 16.63 30.83 13.20
CA THR A 51 16.96 30.29 14.51
C THR A 51 18.33 29.62 14.38
N SER A 52 19.39 30.43 14.46
CA SER A 52 20.77 29.96 14.42
C SER A 52 21.06 29.17 15.71
N ILE A 53 20.78 27.89 15.69
CA ILE A 53 21.10 27.01 16.80
C ILE A 53 22.55 26.57 16.61
N VAL A 54 23.38 27.17 17.47
CA VAL A 54 24.67 26.73 17.96
C VAL A 54 25.77 26.52 16.90
N ARG A 55 26.37 27.61 16.47
CA ARG A 55 27.70 27.60 15.90
C ARG A 55 28.73 27.36 17.04
N LYS A 56 28.98 26.10 17.41
CA LYS A 56 30.16 25.74 18.15
C LYS A 56 31.19 25.22 17.15
N LYS A 57 32.26 26.01 16.87
CA LYS A 57 33.46 25.51 16.20
C LYS A 57 34.02 24.36 17.06
N GLY A 58 34.02 23.15 16.55
CA GLY A 58 34.58 22.01 17.25
C GLY A 58 34.00 20.67 16.80
N LYS A 59 34.59 19.61 17.26
CA LYS A 59 34.23 18.21 16.96
C LYS A 59 32.77 17.92 17.25
N PHE A 60 32.17 16.97 16.51
CA PHE A 60 30.88 16.32 16.85
C PHE A 60 30.95 15.88 18.32
N THR A 61 30.31 16.63 19.19
CA THR A 61 30.16 16.25 20.59
C THR A 61 28.73 15.73 20.79
N LYS A 62 28.58 14.78 21.72
CA LYS A 62 27.26 14.27 22.05
C LYS A 62 26.26 15.41 22.39
N SER A 63 26.73 16.42 23.15
CA SER A 63 25.88 17.55 23.52
C SER A 63 25.46 18.40 22.33
N PHE A 64 26.29 18.55 21.28
CA PHE A 64 25.93 19.25 20.06
C PHE A 64 24.80 18.53 19.30
N ILE A 65 24.91 17.19 19.20
CA ILE A 65 23.88 16.37 18.53
C ILE A 65 22.58 16.39 19.32
N ASP A 66 22.65 16.22 20.65
CA ASP A 66 21.47 16.27 21.53
C ASP A 66 20.76 17.65 21.40
N ASP A 67 21.52 18.75 21.31
CA ASP A 67 20.96 20.09 21.12
C ASP A 67 20.35 20.25 19.71
N ALA A 68 20.97 19.70 18.66
CA ALA A 68 20.41 19.70 17.31
C ALA A 68 19.11 18.90 17.22
N CYS A 69 19.07 17.69 17.80
CA CYS A 69 17.87 16.86 17.85
C CYS A 69 16.73 17.57 18.60
N LYS A 70 16.99 18.15 19.77
CA LYS A 70 15.98 18.94 20.50
C LYS A 70 15.49 20.14 19.67
N ALA A 71 16.40 20.78 18.95
CA ALA A 71 16.04 21.89 18.09
C ALA A 71 15.10 21.46 16.96
N ILE A 72 15.37 20.30 16.34
CA ILE A 72 14.49 19.72 15.32
C ILE A 72 13.11 19.40 15.90
N ASP A 73 13.06 18.80 17.10
CA ASP A 73 11.78 18.41 17.73
C ASP A 73 10.93 19.62 18.13
N ASN A 74 11.55 20.69 18.60
CA ASN A 74 10.87 21.89 19.05
C ASN A 74 10.36 22.80 17.91
N GLN A 75 10.66 22.47 16.63
CA GLN A 75 10.18 23.29 15.54
C GLN A 75 8.71 23.08 15.24
N THR A 76 7.99 24.19 15.14
CA THR A 76 6.56 24.26 14.78
C THR A 76 6.35 24.71 13.34
N ASN A 77 7.40 25.12 12.63
CA ASN A 77 7.32 25.55 11.24
C ASN A 77 6.93 24.38 10.32
N LYS A 78 6.21 24.72 9.24
CA LYS A 78 5.70 23.74 8.27
C LYS A 78 6.81 22.95 7.58
N ILE A 79 7.95 23.61 7.34
CA ILE A 79 9.12 23.03 6.67
C ILE A 79 10.34 23.26 7.54
N VAL A 80 11.03 22.20 7.91
CA VAL A 80 12.31 22.25 8.64
C VAL A 80 13.38 21.60 7.76
N LEU A 81 14.38 22.39 7.38
CA LEU A 81 15.50 21.96 6.56
C LEU A 81 16.70 21.68 7.46
N VAL A 82 17.23 20.46 7.42
CA VAL A 82 18.34 20.02 8.28
C VAL A 82 19.56 19.73 7.42
N ASP A 83 20.64 20.52 7.63
CA ASP A 83 21.93 20.35 6.92
C ASP A 83 22.86 19.48 7.78
N VAL A 84 23.25 18.30 7.28
CA VAL A 84 24.10 17.34 7.99
C VAL A 84 25.48 17.20 7.35
N GLY A 85 26.42 16.65 8.11
CA GLY A 85 27.76 16.34 7.63
C GLY A 85 27.79 15.30 6.52
N GLY A 86 28.86 15.30 5.73
CA GLY A 86 29.02 14.41 4.57
C GLY A 86 29.51 12.99 4.89
N VAL A 87 29.42 12.54 6.13
CA VAL A 87 29.88 11.21 6.57
C VAL A 87 28.72 10.47 7.24
N MET A 88 28.45 9.24 6.83
CA MET A 88 27.49 8.36 7.49
C MET A 88 28.08 7.92 8.85
N SER A 89 27.66 8.57 9.92
CA SER A 89 28.13 8.33 11.29
C SER A 89 26.95 8.12 12.22
N LYS A 90 27.23 7.59 13.42
CA LYS A 90 26.20 7.41 14.46
C LYS A 90 25.55 8.73 14.89
N GLU A 91 26.31 9.81 14.82
CA GLU A 91 25.81 11.15 15.11
C GLU A 91 24.79 11.61 14.05
N ASN A 92 25.09 11.37 12.78
CA ASN A 92 24.14 11.66 11.71
C ASN A 92 22.92 10.71 11.77
N GLU A 93 23.09 9.45 12.14
CA GLU A 93 21.99 8.51 12.39
C GLU A 93 21.00 9.08 13.40
N GLN A 94 21.48 9.58 14.55
CA GLN A 94 20.62 10.23 15.54
C GLN A 94 19.84 11.44 14.97
N VAL A 95 20.48 12.28 14.16
CA VAL A 95 19.79 13.44 13.53
C VAL A 95 18.70 12.96 12.57
N PHE A 96 18.97 11.91 11.78
CA PHE A 96 18.00 11.35 10.85
C PHE A 96 16.75 10.82 11.57
N GLU A 97 16.89 10.17 12.72
CA GLU A 97 15.78 9.64 13.54
C GLU A 97 14.77 10.74 13.97
N HIS A 98 15.18 12.01 13.96
CA HIS A 98 14.33 13.16 14.27
C HIS A 98 13.74 13.85 13.03
N CYS A 99 13.96 13.27 11.82
CA CYS A 99 13.48 13.80 10.54
C CYS A 99 12.44 12.88 9.91
N ASP A 100 11.61 13.44 9.02
CA ASP A 100 10.56 12.70 8.32
C ASP A 100 11.01 12.21 6.95
N SER A 101 11.90 12.96 6.30
CA SER A 101 12.30 12.73 4.91
C SER A 101 13.71 13.22 4.63
N PHE A 102 14.27 12.80 3.49
CA PHE A 102 15.60 13.22 3.10
C PHE A 102 15.73 13.56 1.61
N VAL A 103 16.74 14.38 1.31
CA VAL A 103 17.21 14.68 -0.04
C VAL A 103 18.68 14.33 -0.12
N VAL A 104 19.09 13.54 -1.10
CA VAL A 104 20.49 13.17 -1.33
C VAL A 104 21.06 13.93 -2.51
N LEU A 105 22.29 14.46 -2.34
CA LEU A 105 23.10 15.09 -3.40
C LEU A 105 24.45 14.41 -3.51
N SER A 106 24.83 13.99 -4.72
CA SER A 106 26.16 13.43 -4.96
C SER A 106 26.57 13.61 -6.42
N SER A 107 27.87 13.73 -6.67
CA SER A 107 28.48 13.60 -8.00
C SER A 107 28.96 12.19 -8.29
N ASP A 108 28.86 11.28 -7.32
CA ASP A 108 29.31 9.89 -7.37
C ASP A 108 28.10 8.98 -7.16
N GLU A 109 27.80 8.13 -8.13
CA GLU A 109 26.60 7.28 -8.13
C GLU A 109 26.62 6.26 -6.99
N GLN A 110 27.78 5.64 -6.71
CA GLN A 110 27.87 4.67 -5.61
C GLN A 110 27.64 5.32 -4.25
N LYS A 111 28.24 6.46 -3.99
CA LYS A 111 28.02 7.22 -2.75
C LYS A 111 26.58 7.73 -2.65
N LYS A 112 25.95 8.07 -3.78
CA LYS A 112 24.54 8.45 -3.83
C LYS A 112 23.68 7.28 -3.36
N GLN A 113 23.93 6.06 -3.88
CA GLN A 113 23.23 4.86 -3.48
C GLN A 113 23.45 4.52 -2.00
N ASP A 114 24.68 4.62 -1.52
CA ASP A 114 24.98 4.39 -0.10
C ASP A 114 24.16 5.30 0.83
N TRP A 115 23.97 6.59 0.45
CA TRP A 115 23.14 7.53 1.20
C TRP A 115 21.63 7.26 1.06
N LEU A 116 21.17 6.77 -0.09
CA LEU A 116 19.80 6.32 -0.27
C LEU A 116 19.51 5.15 0.67
N ASP A 117 20.36 4.13 0.65
CA ASP A 117 20.23 2.94 1.50
C ASP A 117 20.30 3.31 3.00
N PHE A 118 21.15 4.29 3.36
CA PHE A 118 21.25 4.78 4.73
C PHE A 118 19.97 5.44 5.21
N GLY A 119 19.37 6.34 4.43
CA GLY A 119 18.11 7.00 4.77
C GLY A 119 16.93 6.04 4.82
N GLU A 120 16.82 5.15 3.83
CA GLU A 120 15.77 4.12 3.78
C GLU A 120 15.85 3.14 4.94
N LYS A 121 17.06 2.70 5.32
CA LYS A 121 17.28 1.82 6.48
C LYS A 121 16.78 2.45 7.79
N LEU A 122 16.87 3.76 7.92
CA LEU A 122 16.38 4.52 9.09
C LEU A 122 14.87 4.84 9.00
N GLY A 123 14.20 4.39 7.96
CA GLY A 123 12.75 4.57 7.76
C GLY A 123 12.37 5.98 7.28
N LEU A 124 13.31 6.77 6.74
CA LEU A 124 13.00 8.08 6.19
C LEU A 124 12.56 7.97 4.73
N GLU A 125 11.68 8.85 4.35
CA GLU A 125 11.22 8.96 2.97
C GLU A 125 12.21 9.76 2.11
N CYS A 126 12.68 9.15 1.02
CA CYS A 126 13.41 9.89 0.00
C CYS A 126 12.45 10.81 -0.77
N ILE A 127 12.67 12.12 -0.75
CA ILE A 127 11.89 13.10 -1.53
C ILE A 127 12.69 13.70 -2.69
N GLY A 128 14.01 13.48 -2.72
CA GLY A 128 14.85 13.92 -3.81
C GLY A 128 16.19 13.20 -3.87
N SER A 129 16.60 12.82 -5.08
CA SER A 129 17.90 12.22 -5.37
C SER A 129 18.53 12.99 -6.55
N LEU A 130 19.59 13.72 -6.29
CA LEU A 130 20.16 14.66 -7.23
C LEU A 130 21.61 14.34 -7.55
N ASP A 131 21.92 14.28 -8.84
CA ASP A 131 23.29 14.32 -9.34
C ASP A 131 23.79 15.75 -9.29
N SER A 132 24.89 16.01 -8.62
CA SER A 132 25.53 17.33 -8.61
C SER A 132 26.73 17.38 -9.54
N SER A 133 26.79 18.42 -10.40
CA SER A 133 27.90 18.65 -11.31
C SER A 133 28.26 20.15 -11.35
N LEU A 134 29.49 20.46 -11.64
CA LEU A 134 29.88 21.85 -11.90
C LEU A 134 29.54 22.25 -13.33
N ASP A 135 29.58 21.30 -14.24
CA ASP A 135 29.44 21.55 -15.68
C ASP A 135 28.30 20.76 -16.32
N GLY A 136 27.79 21.24 -17.44
CA GLY A 136 26.77 20.61 -18.27
C GLY A 136 25.41 21.28 -18.18
N ASN A 137 24.36 20.54 -18.47
CA ASN A 137 22.99 21.02 -18.43
C ASN A 137 22.23 20.40 -17.26
N GLU A 138 21.34 21.16 -16.67
CA GLU A 138 20.35 20.63 -15.73
C GLU A 138 19.34 19.72 -16.43
N GLU A 139 18.90 18.68 -15.72
CA GLU A 139 17.89 17.77 -16.23
C GLU A 139 17.02 17.23 -15.09
N ILE A 140 15.73 17.13 -15.31
CA ILE A 140 14.80 16.41 -14.44
C ILE A 140 14.55 15.04 -15.03
N TYR A 141 15.04 13.99 -14.38
CA TYR A 141 14.92 12.62 -14.87
C TYR A 141 13.54 12.02 -14.58
N SER A 142 13.03 12.24 -13.34
CA SER A 142 11.74 11.74 -12.89
C SER A 142 11.22 12.56 -11.72
N ARG A 143 9.90 12.47 -11.49
CA ARG A 143 9.25 12.97 -10.27
C ARG A 143 8.59 11.86 -9.44
N THR A 144 8.70 10.62 -9.91
CA THR A 144 8.12 9.43 -9.23
C THR A 144 9.13 8.29 -9.20
N PRO A 145 9.29 7.57 -8.07
CA PRO A 145 8.60 7.72 -6.77
C PRO A 145 9.02 8.97 -5.99
N TYR A 146 10.17 9.57 -6.26
CA TYR A 146 10.69 10.83 -5.70
C TYR A 146 11.32 11.66 -6.81
N PHE A 147 11.60 12.92 -6.50
CA PHE A 147 12.24 13.83 -7.46
C PHE A 147 13.66 13.38 -7.79
N GLN A 148 13.96 13.19 -9.07
CA GLN A 148 15.28 12.79 -9.56
C GLN A 148 15.73 13.75 -10.64
N GLY A 149 17.00 14.18 -10.59
CA GLY A 149 17.53 15.09 -11.58
C GLY A 149 19.00 15.36 -11.41
N LYS A 150 19.54 16.09 -12.38
CA LYS A 150 20.90 16.63 -12.37
C LYS A 150 20.87 18.12 -12.14
N ILE A 151 21.55 18.58 -11.10
CA ILE A 151 21.76 20.00 -10.82
C ILE A 151 23.18 20.39 -11.18
N VAL A 152 23.33 21.60 -11.72
CA VAL A 152 24.61 22.08 -12.23
C VAL A 152 24.96 23.46 -11.62
N GLY A 153 26.27 23.68 -11.39
CA GLY A 153 26.78 25.00 -10.99
C GLY A 153 26.54 25.29 -9.49
N LEU A 154 26.55 24.32 -8.60
CA LEU A 154 26.50 24.56 -7.16
C LEU A 154 27.82 25.12 -6.63
N GLU A 155 28.15 26.35 -7.01
CA GLU A 155 29.33 27.06 -6.55
C GLU A 155 29.03 27.98 -5.36
N ARG A 156 30.02 28.16 -4.49
CA ARG A 156 29.84 28.99 -3.29
C ARG A 156 29.59 30.45 -3.64
N GLY A 157 28.46 30.97 -3.19
CA GLY A 157 28.07 32.37 -3.38
C GLY A 157 27.26 32.61 -4.65
N GLU A 158 27.06 31.61 -5.48
CA GLU A 158 26.24 31.71 -6.68
C GLU A 158 24.77 31.36 -6.36
N LEU A 159 23.86 32.18 -6.92
CA LEU A 159 22.43 31.94 -6.89
C LEU A 159 21.97 31.41 -8.25
N LEU A 160 21.35 30.25 -8.26
CA LEU A 160 20.77 29.62 -9.45
C LEU A 160 19.32 30.12 -9.67
N GLU A 161 19.17 31.35 -10.16
CA GLU A 161 17.87 32.03 -10.27
C GLU A 161 16.84 31.23 -11.09
N ASN A 162 17.29 30.59 -12.16
CA ASN A 162 16.43 29.91 -13.14
C ASN A 162 16.55 28.38 -13.12
N SER A 163 17.08 27.77 -12.05
CA SER A 163 17.23 26.33 -11.97
C SER A 163 15.88 25.61 -12.03
N SER A 164 15.71 24.79 -13.05
CA SER A 164 14.52 23.95 -13.23
C SER A 164 14.42 22.87 -12.16
N VAL A 165 15.57 22.35 -11.70
CA VAL A 165 15.68 21.31 -10.68
C VAL A 165 15.30 21.88 -9.31
N ILE A 166 15.82 23.04 -8.91
CA ILE A 166 15.46 23.70 -7.65
C ILE A 166 13.96 24.06 -7.64
N ASN A 167 13.47 24.72 -8.70
CA ASN A 167 12.06 25.10 -8.79
C ASN A 167 11.13 23.89 -8.77
N GLY A 168 11.54 22.79 -9.40
CA GLY A 168 10.80 21.53 -9.39
C GLY A 168 10.70 20.92 -7.99
N LEU A 169 11.83 20.77 -7.30
CA LEU A 169 11.86 20.21 -5.95
C LEU A 169 11.14 21.10 -4.93
N VAL A 170 11.32 22.45 -5.00
CA VAL A 170 10.59 23.41 -4.17
C VAL A 170 9.08 23.25 -4.33
N SER A 171 8.61 23.15 -5.58
CA SER A 171 7.19 22.91 -5.87
C SER A 171 6.68 21.65 -5.16
N ASP A 172 7.45 20.56 -5.21
CA ASP A 172 7.05 19.28 -4.61
C ASP A 172 7.10 19.36 -3.07
N ILE A 173 8.11 20.02 -2.48
CA ILE A 173 8.19 20.28 -1.04
C ILE A 173 6.99 21.12 -0.54
N ILE A 174 6.64 22.19 -1.24
CA ILE A 174 5.51 23.07 -0.86
C ILE A 174 4.19 22.29 -0.96
N LYS A 175 3.97 21.54 -2.03
CA LYS A 175 2.78 20.73 -2.21
C LYS A 175 2.65 19.71 -1.07
N LYS A 176 3.72 19.00 -0.74
CA LYS A 176 3.78 18.02 0.33
C LYS A 176 3.52 18.65 1.71
N SER A 177 4.13 19.79 2.00
CA SER A 177 3.93 20.54 3.24
C SER A 177 2.46 20.97 3.43
N LYS A 178 1.82 21.49 2.37
CA LYS A 178 0.40 21.85 2.37
C LYS A 178 -0.50 20.64 2.57
N TYR A 179 -0.10 19.49 2.04
CA TYR A 179 -0.83 18.24 2.23
C TYR A 179 -0.80 17.79 3.69
N ILE A 180 0.40 17.76 4.31
CA ILE A 180 0.58 17.41 5.73
C ILE A 180 -0.25 18.36 6.63
N GLU A 181 -0.25 19.65 6.33
CA GLU A 181 -1.05 20.62 7.07
C GLU A 181 -2.55 20.33 6.99
N LYS A 182 -3.04 19.93 5.81
CA LYS A 182 -4.46 19.66 5.58
C LYS A 182 -4.93 18.34 6.19
N THR A 183 -4.06 17.34 6.25
CA THR A 183 -4.46 15.97 6.62
C THR A 183 -3.99 15.55 8.00
N GLY A 184 -3.03 16.27 8.61
CA GLY A 184 -2.42 15.89 9.89
C GLY A 184 -1.56 14.61 9.85
N ASN A 185 -1.41 14.01 8.68
CA ASN A 185 -0.70 12.74 8.52
C ASN A 185 0.75 12.98 8.06
N ASN A 186 1.71 12.53 8.85
CA ASN A 186 3.05 12.26 8.38
C ASN A 186 2.99 11.12 7.36
N ILE A 187 3.43 11.38 6.15
CA ILE A 187 3.49 10.38 5.09
C ILE A 187 4.78 9.60 5.33
N ASN A 188 4.69 8.47 6.00
CA ASN A 188 5.73 7.45 5.98
C ASN A 188 5.56 6.60 4.73
N GLU A 189 6.62 6.52 3.93
CA GLU A 189 6.79 5.68 2.73
C GLU A 189 5.97 6.10 1.49
N HIS A 190 6.68 6.73 0.55
CA HIS A 190 6.26 7.16 -0.79
C HIS A 190 5.35 8.41 -0.83
N THR A 191 5.80 9.40 -1.58
CA THR A 191 5.07 10.65 -1.90
C THR A 191 3.66 10.38 -2.44
N GLY A 192 2.66 10.21 -1.56
CA GLY A 192 1.30 9.89 -1.96
C GLY A 192 0.27 10.13 -0.86
N THR A 193 -0.99 10.19 -1.25
CA THR A 193 -2.08 10.09 -0.29
C THR A 193 -2.21 8.67 0.21
N ILE A 194 -2.16 8.44 1.52
CA ILE A 194 -2.39 7.12 2.10
C ILE A 194 -3.84 7.04 2.59
N ILE A 195 -4.54 5.98 2.20
CA ILE A 195 -5.82 5.57 2.78
C ILE A 195 -5.61 4.22 3.47
N ASP A 196 -5.66 4.22 4.78
CA ASP A 196 -5.58 3.02 5.61
C ASP A 196 -6.98 2.57 6.06
N ASP A 197 -7.25 1.26 6.00
CA ASP A 197 -8.56 0.67 6.36
C ASP A 197 -8.98 1.01 7.78
N THR A 198 -8.04 0.90 8.71
CA THR A 198 -8.31 1.12 10.13
C THR A 198 -8.61 2.59 10.41
N GLU A 199 -7.75 3.48 9.91
CA GLU A 199 -7.90 4.93 10.11
C GLU A 199 -9.20 5.44 9.47
N LEU A 200 -9.45 5.08 8.21
CA LEU A 200 -10.67 5.46 7.51
C LEU A 200 -11.91 4.91 8.20
N GLY A 201 -11.86 3.66 8.68
CA GLY A 201 -12.98 3.02 9.37
C GLY A 201 -13.32 3.69 10.71
N PHE A 202 -12.32 4.10 11.47
CA PHE A 202 -12.53 4.84 12.73
C PHE A 202 -13.04 6.24 12.46
N GLU A 203 -12.50 6.94 11.49
CA GLU A 203 -12.93 8.29 11.11
C GLU A 203 -14.40 8.34 10.66
N LEU A 204 -14.84 7.33 9.90
CA LEU A 204 -16.23 7.22 9.44
C LEU A 204 -17.17 6.53 10.45
N GLY A 205 -16.69 6.16 11.65
CA GLY A 205 -17.51 5.56 12.71
C GLY A 205 -17.79 4.07 12.56
N TYR A 206 -17.10 3.37 11.66
CA TYR A 206 -17.23 1.92 11.45
C TYR A 206 -16.16 1.09 12.17
N GLY A 207 -15.24 1.75 12.86
CA GLY A 207 -14.20 1.15 13.67
C GLY A 207 -14.65 0.87 15.09
N LYS A 208 -14.14 -0.22 15.68
CA LYS A 208 -14.31 -0.56 17.10
C LYS A 208 -13.01 -1.08 17.68
N GLU A 209 -12.70 -0.68 18.91
CA GLU A 209 -11.68 -1.34 19.70
C GLU A 209 -12.28 -2.59 20.35
N ILE A 210 -11.61 -3.71 20.19
CA ILE A 210 -11.89 -4.97 20.87
C ILE A 210 -10.65 -5.35 21.66
N TYR A 211 -10.83 -6.06 22.76
CA TYR A 211 -9.72 -6.48 23.60
C TYR A 211 -9.53 -7.98 23.44
N THR A 212 -8.27 -8.42 23.31
CA THR A 212 -7.89 -9.84 23.37
C THR A 212 -8.02 -10.36 24.80
N GLU A 213 -7.91 -11.66 24.99
CA GLU A 213 -8.01 -12.30 26.31
C GLU A 213 -6.94 -11.79 27.30
N ASP A 214 -5.79 -11.35 26.82
CA ASP A 214 -4.70 -10.74 27.58
C ASP A 214 -4.86 -9.23 27.82
N GLY A 215 -5.98 -8.64 27.37
CA GLY A 215 -6.27 -7.21 27.53
C GLY A 215 -5.64 -6.28 26.50
N THR A 216 -4.98 -6.82 25.46
CA THR A 216 -4.38 -6.01 24.38
C THR A 216 -5.47 -5.43 23.47
N PRO A 217 -5.52 -4.10 23.24
CA PRO A 217 -6.51 -3.50 22.36
C PRO A 217 -6.19 -3.82 20.88
N ILE A 218 -7.21 -4.26 20.16
CA ILE A 218 -7.16 -4.46 18.70
C ILE A 218 -8.19 -3.58 18.04
N LYS A 219 -7.77 -2.78 17.08
CA LYS A 219 -8.65 -1.99 16.22
C LYS A 219 -9.24 -2.86 15.12
N LYS A 220 -10.56 -2.91 15.01
CA LYS A 220 -11.27 -3.69 14.00
C LYS A 220 -12.29 -2.82 13.27
N VAL A 221 -12.30 -2.91 11.96
CA VAL A 221 -13.28 -2.24 11.11
C VAL A 221 -14.24 -3.26 10.52
N LYS A 222 -15.53 -2.94 10.52
CA LYS A 222 -16.58 -3.71 9.86
C LYS A 222 -17.35 -2.78 8.92
N TRP A 223 -17.10 -2.91 7.64
CA TRP A 223 -17.72 -2.11 6.61
C TRP A 223 -19.13 -2.61 6.28
N PRO A 224 -20.18 -1.83 6.51
CA PRO A 224 -21.47 -2.07 5.87
C PRO A 224 -21.44 -1.55 4.43
N GLU A 225 -22.22 -2.12 3.54
CA GLU A 225 -22.27 -1.68 2.14
C GLU A 225 -22.81 -0.23 2.05
N SER A 226 -23.69 0.16 2.94
CA SER A 226 -24.24 1.53 3.07
C SER A 226 -23.17 2.59 3.36
N SER A 227 -21.95 2.20 3.74
CA SER A 227 -20.83 3.14 3.98
C SER A 227 -20.21 3.69 2.69
N LEU A 228 -20.49 3.09 1.52
CA LEU A 228 -19.79 3.44 0.29
C LEU A 228 -19.93 4.90 -0.17
N PRO A 229 -21.07 5.58 0.00
CA PRO A 229 -21.17 7.01 -0.30
C PRO A 229 -20.20 7.86 0.54
N GLU A 230 -20.03 7.53 1.84
CA GLU A 230 -19.11 8.24 2.74
C GLU A 230 -17.65 7.93 2.41
N VAL A 231 -17.34 6.66 2.10
CA VAL A 231 -16.02 6.25 1.61
C VAL A 231 -15.67 7.01 0.33
N TYR A 232 -16.59 7.05 -0.64
CA TYR A 232 -16.40 7.78 -1.90
C TYR A 232 -16.10 9.26 -1.63
N LYS A 233 -16.90 9.93 -0.79
CA LYS A 233 -16.75 11.33 -0.42
C LYS A 233 -15.40 11.57 0.27
N SER A 234 -15.02 10.74 1.22
CA SER A 234 -13.74 10.84 1.95
C SER A 234 -12.54 10.76 0.98
N VAL A 235 -12.59 9.86 -0.01
CA VAL A 235 -11.54 9.78 -1.03
C VAL A 235 -11.50 11.05 -1.89
N GLN A 236 -12.67 11.58 -2.28
CA GLN A 236 -12.76 12.83 -3.04
C GLN A 236 -12.17 14.01 -2.26
N GLU A 237 -12.27 14.01 -0.96
CA GLU A 237 -11.71 15.06 -0.09
C GLU A 237 -10.21 14.87 0.13
N LYS A 238 -9.75 13.66 0.45
CA LYS A 238 -8.38 13.35 0.88
C LYS A 238 -7.38 13.18 -0.27
N ALA A 239 -7.77 12.51 -1.36
CA ALA A 239 -6.85 12.26 -2.45
C ALA A 239 -6.40 13.57 -3.11
N VAL A 240 -5.12 13.71 -3.39
CA VAL A 240 -4.53 14.94 -3.96
C VAL A 240 -4.10 14.66 -5.40
N LEU A 241 -4.52 15.54 -6.32
CA LEU A 241 -4.10 15.47 -7.73
C LEU A 241 -2.58 15.55 -7.83
N ASP A 242 -2.03 14.87 -8.83
CA ASP A 242 -0.59 14.77 -9.12
C ASP A 242 0.23 13.96 -8.09
N TYR A 243 -0.45 13.36 -7.09
CA TYR A 243 0.18 12.43 -6.14
C TYR A 243 -0.42 11.03 -6.27
N PRO A 244 0.39 9.98 -6.06
CA PRO A 244 -0.12 8.62 -5.99
C PRO A 244 -1.09 8.44 -4.81
N LEU A 245 -2.10 7.61 -4.99
CA LEU A 245 -2.96 7.13 -3.92
C LEU A 245 -2.50 5.74 -3.48
N LEU A 246 -2.05 5.62 -2.24
CA LEU A 246 -1.64 4.38 -1.61
C LEU A 246 -2.74 3.87 -0.69
N ILE A 247 -3.15 2.63 -0.87
CA ILE A 247 -4.29 2.04 -0.15
C ILE A 247 -3.80 0.86 0.67
N ASN A 248 -3.96 0.92 2.00
CA ASN A 248 -3.49 -0.08 2.95
C ASN A 248 -4.65 -0.78 3.66
N GLY A 249 -4.44 -2.05 3.99
CA GLY A 249 -5.28 -2.78 4.94
C GLY A 249 -6.67 -3.18 4.45
N ILE A 250 -7.20 -2.63 3.38
CA ILE A 250 -8.56 -2.87 2.90
C ILE A 250 -8.78 -4.35 2.60
N ARG A 251 -9.73 -4.96 3.28
CA ARG A 251 -10.08 -6.39 3.16
C ARG A 251 -11.40 -6.63 2.43
N ALA A 252 -12.24 -5.61 2.33
CA ALA A 252 -13.52 -5.70 1.65
C ALA A 252 -13.38 -5.26 0.18
N ASN A 253 -13.72 -6.17 -0.76
CA ASN A 253 -13.61 -5.91 -2.20
C ASN A 253 -14.40 -4.68 -2.64
N PHE A 254 -15.64 -4.54 -2.15
CA PHE A 254 -16.51 -3.42 -2.50
C PHE A 254 -15.96 -2.07 -2.02
N VAL A 255 -15.30 -2.03 -0.86
CA VAL A 255 -14.65 -0.81 -0.34
C VAL A 255 -13.45 -0.44 -1.22
N LEU A 256 -12.55 -1.39 -1.50
CA LEU A 256 -11.38 -1.13 -2.35
C LEU A 256 -11.79 -0.66 -3.75
N SER A 257 -12.76 -1.32 -4.36
CA SER A 257 -13.28 -0.95 -5.69
C SER A 257 -13.86 0.47 -5.69
N THR A 258 -14.60 0.85 -4.64
CA THR A 258 -15.15 2.22 -4.51
C THR A 258 -14.06 3.26 -4.29
N ILE A 259 -13.05 2.99 -3.47
CA ILE A 259 -11.89 3.88 -3.28
C ILE A 259 -11.18 4.13 -4.62
N CYS A 260 -10.88 3.06 -5.36
CA CYS A 260 -10.18 3.18 -6.64
C CYS A 260 -11.02 3.98 -7.67
N LYS A 261 -12.33 3.73 -7.73
CA LYS A 261 -13.22 4.46 -8.64
C LYS A 261 -13.37 5.92 -8.26
N ALA A 262 -13.49 6.22 -6.97
CA ALA A 262 -13.50 7.60 -6.47
C ALA A 262 -12.22 8.35 -6.83
N ALA A 263 -11.07 7.71 -6.65
CA ALA A 263 -9.78 8.28 -7.00
C ALA A 263 -9.66 8.55 -8.51
N LYS A 264 -10.04 7.58 -9.34
CA LYS A 264 -10.07 7.74 -10.81
C LYS A 264 -10.98 8.90 -11.23
N ASN A 265 -12.18 8.98 -10.67
CA ASN A 265 -13.14 10.04 -10.97
C ASN A 265 -12.64 11.43 -10.53
N LYS A 266 -11.77 11.48 -9.51
CA LYS A 266 -11.06 12.71 -9.13
C LYS A 266 -9.93 13.07 -10.09
N GLY A 267 -9.44 12.13 -10.91
CA GLY A 267 -8.34 12.32 -11.84
C GLY A 267 -6.98 11.83 -11.31
N ILE A 268 -6.97 11.03 -10.23
CA ILE A 268 -5.74 10.39 -9.74
C ILE A 268 -5.31 9.32 -10.74
N LYS A 269 -4.09 9.42 -11.25
CA LYS A 269 -3.56 8.52 -12.27
C LYS A 269 -2.78 7.34 -11.70
N ASP A 270 -2.10 7.54 -10.56
CA ASP A 270 -1.30 6.51 -9.90
C ASP A 270 -2.00 6.04 -8.62
N ILE A 271 -2.67 4.89 -8.70
CA ILE A 271 -3.39 4.26 -7.59
C ILE A 271 -2.71 2.93 -7.31
N LYS A 272 -2.34 2.67 -6.06
CA LYS A 272 -1.69 1.42 -5.64
C LYS A 272 -2.36 0.86 -4.40
N SER A 273 -2.56 -0.45 -4.37
CA SER A 273 -3.08 -1.17 -3.21
C SER A 273 -2.01 -2.09 -2.64
N TYR A 274 -1.78 -2.02 -1.32
CA TYR A 274 -0.85 -2.91 -0.65
C TYR A 274 -1.39 -4.33 -0.60
N ASP A 275 -0.62 -5.27 -1.10
CA ASP A 275 -0.92 -6.70 -1.05
C ASP A 275 -0.09 -7.39 0.05
N ILE A 276 -0.78 -7.91 1.07
CA ILE A 276 -0.14 -8.55 2.23
C ILE A 276 0.66 -9.79 1.83
N ARG A 277 0.23 -10.51 0.78
CA ARG A 277 0.89 -11.77 0.37
C ARG A 277 2.24 -11.50 -0.28
N SER A 278 2.28 -10.57 -1.22
CA SER A 278 3.52 -10.17 -1.90
C SER A 278 4.33 -9.12 -1.15
N LYS A 279 3.74 -8.53 -0.07
CA LYS A 279 4.33 -7.45 0.75
C LYS A 279 4.76 -6.23 -0.07
N GLN A 280 3.99 -5.87 -1.10
CA GLN A 280 4.29 -4.75 -1.97
C GLN A 280 3.03 -4.03 -2.44
N TYR A 281 3.21 -2.80 -2.91
CA TYR A 281 2.14 -2.03 -3.54
C TYR A 281 1.93 -2.48 -4.98
N ILE A 282 0.72 -2.94 -5.29
CA ILE A 282 0.31 -3.36 -6.63
C ILE A 282 -0.43 -2.19 -7.30
N PRO A 283 0.02 -1.75 -8.49
CA PRO A 283 -0.67 -0.68 -9.19
C PRO A 283 -2.05 -1.13 -9.67
N ILE A 284 -3.06 -0.29 -9.42
CA ILE A 284 -4.42 -0.44 -9.96
C ILE A 284 -4.44 0.26 -11.33
N ARG A 285 -4.47 -0.54 -12.38
CA ARG A 285 -4.34 -0.06 -13.76
C ARG A 285 -5.68 -0.07 -14.50
N ASP A 286 -5.82 0.80 -15.47
CA ASP A 286 -6.81 0.62 -16.54
C ASP A 286 -6.32 -0.47 -17.48
N LEU A 287 -7.05 -1.59 -17.51
CA LEU A 287 -6.71 -2.76 -18.29
C LEU A 287 -7.22 -2.61 -19.73
N PRO A 288 -6.44 -3.00 -20.74
CA PRO A 288 -6.88 -2.95 -22.13
C PRO A 288 -8.11 -3.84 -22.37
N MET A 289 -8.97 -3.45 -23.31
CA MET A 289 -10.18 -4.17 -23.62
C MET A 289 -10.23 -4.61 -25.09
N LYS A 290 -10.74 -5.84 -25.31
CA LYS A 290 -10.92 -6.39 -26.66
C LYS A 290 -12.31 -7.02 -26.82
N LYS A 291 -12.97 -6.77 -27.97
CA LYS A 291 -14.27 -7.36 -28.28
C LYS A 291 -14.15 -8.88 -28.47
N GLY A 292 -15.10 -9.62 -27.89
CA GLY A 292 -15.24 -11.07 -28.07
C GLY A 292 -14.16 -11.93 -27.38
N ILE A 293 -13.33 -11.33 -26.50
CA ILE A 293 -12.36 -12.09 -25.73
C ILE A 293 -13.09 -12.92 -24.65
N LYS A 294 -12.77 -14.19 -24.57
CA LYS A 294 -13.26 -15.12 -23.54
C LYS A 294 -12.17 -15.59 -22.58
N GLN A 295 -10.92 -15.33 -22.93
CA GLN A 295 -9.78 -15.78 -22.17
C GLN A 295 -8.57 -14.86 -22.42
N THR A 296 -7.77 -14.63 -21.39
CA THR A 296 -6.46 -13.99 -21.44
C THR A 296 -5.47 -14.79 -20.62
N GLU A 297 -4.22 -14.33 -20.50
CA GLU A 297 -3.22 -15.02 -19.69
C GLU A 297 -3.70 -15.18 -18.24
N GLY A 298 -3.94 -16.42 -17.84
CA GLY A 298 -4.36 -16.78 -16.48
C GLY A 298 -5.80 -16.46 -16.09
N LEU A 299 -6.64 -15.89 -16.97
CA LEU A 299 -8.06 -15.59 -16.69
C LEU A 299 -8.98 -16.12 -17.80
N ALA A 300 -10.14 -16.64 -17.40
CA ALA A 300 -11.26 -16.94 -18.29
C ALA A 300 -12.49 -16.12 -17.88
N TYR A 301 -13.28 -15.72 -18.87
CA TYR A 301 -14.45 -14.86 -18.71
C TYR A 301 -15.71 -15.59 -19.15
N ASN A 302 -16.63 -15.81 -18.22
CA ASN A 302 -17.97 -16.31 -18.51
C ASN A 302 -18.93 -15.12 -18.53
N ILE A 303 -19.47 -14.81 -19.71
CA ILE A 303 -20.25 -13.59 -19.93
C ILE A 303 -21.67 -13.97 -20.28
N ILE A 304 -22.63 -13.42 -19.55
CA ILE A 304 -24.06 -13.50 -19.84
C ILE A 304 -24.58 -12.07 -19.92
N GLU A 305 -25.24 -11.73 -21.00
CA GLU A 305 -25.74 -10.37 -21.21
C GLU A 305 -27.16 -10.33 -21.75
N ASN A 306 -27.88 -9.27 -21.40
CA ASN A 306 -29.12 -8.86 -22.02
C ASN A 306 -29.04 -7.39 -22.45
N ASN A 307 -30.16 -6.74 -22.75
CA ASN A 307 -30.16 -5.37 -23.25
C ASN A 307 -29.58 -4.37 -22.24
N GLU A 308 -29.81 -4.55 -20.96
CA GLU A 308 -29.50 -3.59 -19.89
C GLU A 308 -28.28 -4.02 -19.01
N ASN A 309 -28.08 -5.32 -18.91
CA ASN A 309 -27.15 -5.87 -17.92
C ASN A 309 -26.12 -6.81 -18.57
N THR A 310 -24.90 -6.80 -18.05
CA THR A 310 -23.85 -7.77 -18.37
C THR A 310 -23.31 -8.36 -17.09
N PHE A 311 -23.43 -9.67 -16.94
CA PHE A 311 -22.79 -10.44 -15.88
C PHE A 311 -21.48 -11.03 -16.40
N ILE A 312 -20.40 -10.85 -15.65
CA ILE A 312 -19.07 -11.37 -15.96
C ILE A 312 -18.57 -12.13 -14.76
N ASP A 313 -18.48 -13.45 -14.88
CA ASP A 313 -17.83 -14.29 -13.90
C ASP A 313 -16.41 -14.63 -14.36
N ILE A 314 -15.43 -14.39 -13.49
CA ILE A 314 -14.01 -14.41 -13.81
C ILE A 314 -13.36 -15.55 -13.07
N ASP A 315 -12.78 -16.50 -13.81
CA ASP A 315 -12.06 -17.64 -13.30
C ASP A 315 -10.55 -17.45 -13.47
N ILE A 316 -9.78 -17.65 -12.40
CA ILE A 316 -8.34 -17.80 -12.48
C ILE A 316 -8.04 -19.22 -12.95
N THR A 317 -7.35 -19.35 -14.10
CA THR A 317 -7.05 -20.64 -14.75
C THR A 317 -5.69 -21.23 -14.36
N LYS A 318 -4.95 -20.53 -13.48
CA LYS A 318 -3.65 -20.93 -12.94
C LYS A 318 -3.74 -21.09 -11.41
N GLU A 319 -2.84 -21.84 -10.82
CA GLU A 319 -2.75 -21.98 -9.35
C GLU A 319 -2.44 -20.65 -8.67
N GLN A 320 -1.56 -19.85 -9.27
CA GLN A 320 -1.25 -18.48 -8.82
C GLN A 320 -1.36 -17.52 -10.00
N TYR A 321 -2.02 -16.41 -9.78
CA TYR A 321 -2.08 -15.29 -10.73
C TYR A 321 -0.96 -14.30 -10.39
N SER A 322 0.02 -14.18 -11.27
CA SER A 322 1.22 -13.39 -11.06
C SER A 322 1.06 -11.94 -11.54
N LEU A 323 2.00 -11.06 -11.16
CA LEU A 323 2.07 -9.70 -11.70
C LEU A 323 2.46 -9.69 -13.19
N GLU A 324 3.15 -10.72 -13.66
CA GLU A 324 3.43 -10.88 -15.09
C GLU A 324 2.14 -11.20 -15.86
N ASP A 325 1.30 -12.10 -15.36
CA ASP A 325 -0.03 -12.38 -15.93
C ASP A 325 -0.90 -11.11 -15.94
N TYR A 326 -0.85 -10.35 -14.85
CA TYR A 326 -1.56 -9.07 -14.73
C TYR A 326 -1.11 -8.05 -15.78
N SER A 327 0.19 -7.99 -16.10
CA SER A 327 0.71 -7.10 -17.14
C SER A 327 0.18 -7.41 -18.54
N LYS A 328 -0.24 -8.65 -18.78
CA LYS A 328 -0.78 -9.18 -20.05
C LYS A 328 -2.31 -9.29 -20.04
N CYS A 329 -2.97 -8.86 -18.94
CA CYS A 329 -4.41 -8.97 -18.80
C CYS A 329 -5.15 -8.09 -19.81
N VAL A 330 -6.13 -8.66 -20.50
CA VAL A 330 -7.02 -7.97 -21.45
C VAL A 330 -8.46 -8.32 -21.09
N LEU A 331 -9.31 -7.32 -20.88
CA LEU A 331 -10.70 -7.50 -20.50
C LEU A 331 -11.64 -7.61 -21.71
N PRO A 332 -12.82 -8.25 -21.55
CA PRO A 332 -13.88 -8.18 -22.54
C PRO A 332 -14.40 -6.76 -22.66
N LYS A 333 -14.51 -6.24 -23.90
CA LYS A 333 -15.12 -4.94 -24.14
C LYS A 333 -16.63 -5.04 -24.02
N ILE A 334 -17.21 -4.33 -23.08
CA ILE A 334 -18.66 -4.23 -22.82
C ILE A 334 -19.15 -2.87 -23.28
N LYS A 335 -20.45 -2.76 -23.61
CA LYS A 335 -21.09 -1.48 -23.93
C LYS A 335 -21.24 -0.62 -22.69
N GLU A 336 -20.93 0.67 -22.79
CA GLU A 336 -20.89 1.62 -21.65
C GLU A 336 -22.27 1.95 -21.08
N ASP A 337 -23.34 1.72 -21.83
CA ASP A 337 -24.72 1.97 -21.41
C ASP A 337 -25.34 0.87 -20.54
N LYS A 338 -24.64 -0.27 -20.37
CA LYS A 338 -25.10 -1.40 -19.56
C LYS A 338 -24.64 -1.31 -18.12
N ASN A 339 -25.36 -1.95 -17.20
CA ASN A 339 -24.88 -2.25 -15.87
C ASN A 339 -23.96 -3.48 -15.91
N ILE A 340 -22.86 -3.44 -15.19
CA ILE A 340 -21.88 -4.54 -15.13
C ILE A 340 -21.91 -5.18 -13.75
N TYR A 341 -22.03 -6.51 -13.73
CA TYR A 341 -22.03 -7.33 -12.52
C TYR A 341 -20.82 -8.25 -12.56
N LEU A 342 -19.87 -8.00 -11.66
CA LEU A 342 -18.59 -8.70 -11.59
C LEU A 342 -18.62 -9.78 -10.50
N SER A 343 -18.26 -11.00 -10.85
CA SER A 343 -18.07 -12.13 -9.93
C SER A 343 -16.75 -12.81 -10.22
N GLY A 344 -16.25 -13.56 -9.26
CA GLY A 344 -15.03 -14.35 -9.37
C GLY A 344 -14.19 -14.30 -8.09
N ARG A 345 -13.46 -15.38 -7.85
CA ARG A 345 -12.53 -15.46 -6.72
C ARG A 345 -11.13 -15.04 -7.17
N MET A 346 -10.72 -13.83 -6.81
CA MET A 346 -9.46 -13.26 -7.25
C MET A 346 -8.84 -12.35 -6.16
N PRO A 347 -7.55 -11.98 -6.29
CA PRO A 347 -6.94 -10.97 -5.43
C PRO A 347 -7.72 -9.64 -5.46
N LEU A 348 -7.78 -8.95 -4.32
CA LEU A 348 -8.54 -7.69 -4.20
C LEU A 348 -8.07 -6.63 -5.19
N TRP A 349 -6.75 -6.48 -5.36
CA TRP A 349 -6.16 -5.54 -6.31
C TRP A 349 -6.54 -5.84 -7.78
N LEU A 350 -6.69 -7.12 -8.14
CA LEU A 350 -7.14 -7.50 -9.48
C LEU A 350 -8.61 -7.16 -9.68
N SER A 351 -9.46 -7.48 -8.71
CA SER A 351 -10.89 -7.13 -8.75
C SER A 351 -11.10 -5.62 -8.82
N ALA A 352 -10.34 -4.86 -8.04
CA ALA A 352 -10.35 -3.40 -8.07
C ALA A 352 -9.91 -2.85 -9.44
N SER A 353 -8.85 -3.40 -10.04
CA SER A 353 -8.40 -2.99 -11.38
C SER A 353 -9.44 -3.30 -12.45
N ILE A 354 -10.08 -4.46 -12.39
CA ILE A 354 -11.13 -4.84 -13.32
C ILE A 354 -12.33 -3.89 -13.20
N SER A 355 -12.82 -3.66 -11.98
CA SER A 355 -13.93 -2.73 -11.77
C SER A 355 -13.58 -1.29 -12.16
N ASN A 356 -12.33 -0.86 -11.90
CA ASN A 356 -11.84 0.48 -12.25
C ASN A 356 -11.72 0.70 -13.75
N SER A 357 -11.43 -0.37 -14.51
CA SER A 357 -11.24 -0.31 -15.96
C SER A 357 -12.53 -0.05 -16.74
N TYR A 358 -13.67 -0.54 -16.24
CA TYR A 358 -14.93 -0.32 -16.92
C TYR A 358 -15.47 1.10 -16.66
N ASP A 359 -15.92 1.75 -17.73
CA ASP A 359 -16.75 2.96 -17.66
C ASP A 359 -18.18 2.61 -18.08
N SER A 360 -19.08 2.46 -17.10
CA SER A 360 -20.39 1.88 -17.25
C SER A 360 -21.42 2.66 -16.42
N ASN A 361 -22.70 2.46 -16.71
CA ASN A 361 -23.77 3.13 -15.95
C ASN A 361 -23.69 2.80 -14.46
N LYS A 362 -23.66 1.49 -14.13
CA LYS A 362 -23.41 1.00 -12.76
C LYS A 362 -22.49 -0.20 -12.79
N ILE A 363 -21.63 -0.33 -11.77
CA ILE A 363 -20.74 -1.48 -11.60
C ILE A 363 -21.03 -2.09 -10.23
N PHE A 364 -21.26 -3.39 -10.23
CA PHE A 364 -21.54 -4.17 -9.05
C PHE A 364 -20.49 -5.26 -8.86
N THR A 365 -20.11 -5.52 -7.60
CA THR A 365 -19.23 -6.64 -7.24
C THR A 365 -19.96 -7.63 -6.37
N PHE A 366 -19.76 -8.93 -6.62
CA PHE A 366 -20.41 -10.00 -5.87
C PHE A 366 -19.86 -10.12 -4.45
N GLN A 367 -20.78 -10.22 -3.49
CA GLN A 367 -20.47 -10.45 -2.08
C GLN A 367 -21.12 -11.78 -1.65
N PRO A 368 -20.34 -12.79 -1.25
CA PRO A 368 -20.89 -14.06 -0.78
C PRO A 368 -21.90 -13.89 0.35
N GLY A 369 -23.09 -14.48 0.18
CA GLY A 369 -24.18 -14.41 1.17
C GLY A 369 -24.97 -13.11 1.20
N LYS A 370 -24.66 -12.12 0.33
CA LYS A 370 -25.36 -10.84 0.27
C LYS A 370 -25.86 -10.45 -1.12
N GLY A 371 -25.23 -10.94 -2.19
CA GLY A 371 -25.56 -10.56 -3.56
C GLY A 371 -24.53 -9.61 -4.17
N PHE A 372 -24.97 -8.68 -5.00
CA PHE A 372 -24.13 -7.73 -5.72
C PHE A 372 -24.22 -6.34 -5.11
N THR A 373 -23.10 -5.79 -4.70
CA THR A 373 -22.99 -4.43 -4.14
C THR A 373 -22.57 -3.44 -5.22
N CYS A 374 -23.29 -2.33 -5.38
CA CYS A 374 -22.93 -1.24 -6.28
C CYS A 374 -21.70 -0.51 -5.78
N VAL A 375 -20.60 -0.57 -6.51
CA VAL A 375 -19.31 0.05 -6.17
C VAL A 375 -18.99 1.28 -7.02
N SER A 376 -19.74 1.47 -8.12
CA SER A 376 -19.63 2.63 -8.99
C SER A 376 -20.97 2.92 -9.65
N SER A 377 -21.36 4.17 -9.66
CA SER A 377 -22.54 4.67 -10.37
C SER A 377 -22.31 6.12 -10.80
N ARG A 378 -23.06 6.56 -11.82
CA ARG A 378 -23.17 7.98 -12.18
C ARG A 378 -23.97 8.76 -11.13
N ASP A 379 -24.89 8.10 -10.41
CA ASP A 379 -25.58 8.64 -9.25
C ASP A 379 -24.94 8.11 -7.96
N ALA A 380 -24.40 9.00 -7.13
CA ALA A 380 -23.77 8.64 -5.87
C ALA A 380 -24.74 7.95 -4.88
N ASN A 381 -26.04 8.17 -4.99
CA ASN A 381 -27.06 7.54 -4.14
C ASN A 381 -27.20 6.02 -4.38
N ASP A 382 -26.73 5.53 -5.53
CA ASP A 382 -26.75 4.10 -5.83
C ASP A 382 -25.62 3.33 -5.11
N LEU A 383 -24.55 4.02 -4.68
CA LEU A 383 -23.41 3.39 -4.05
C LEU A 383 -23.83 2.63 -2.79
N GLY A 384 -23.36 1.39 -2.65
CA GLY A 384 -23.70 0.53 -1.54
C GLY A 384 -25.04 -0.16 -1.62
N THR A 385 -25.87 0.12 -2.65
CA THR A 385 -27.09 -0.65 -2.86
C THR A 385 -26.77 -2.11 -3.16
N ILE A 386 -27.56 -3.02 -2.61
CA ILE A 386 -27.40 -4.47 -2.77
C ILE A 386 -28.54 -4.99 -3.63
N VAL A 387 -28.21 -5.84 -4.58
CA VAL A 387 -29.19 -6.60 -5.40
C VAL A 387 -28.90 -8.09 -5.31
N ASP A 388 -29.93 -8.89 -5.03
CA ASP A 388 -29.80 -10.34 -4.86
C ASP A 388 -29.76 -11.08 -6.20
N GLY A 389 -30.18 -10.43 -7.27
CA GLY A 389 -30.25 -11.00 -8.62
C GLY A 389 -30.02 -9.94 -9.69
N ILE A 390 -29.96 -10.39 -10.95
CA ILE A 390 -29.81 -9.53 -12.12
C ILE A 390 -31.05 -9.69 -12.99
N ASN A 391 -31.74 -8.58 -13.23
CA ASN A 391 -32.95 -8.61 -14.02
C ASN A 391 -32.72 -9.23 -15.42
N GLY A 392 -33.49 -10.28 -15.75
CA GLY A 392 -33.40 -11.00 -17.01
C GLY A 392 -32.16 -11.95 -17.13
N ILE A 393 -31.38 -12.16 -16.06
CA ILE A 393 -30.26 -13.13 -16.00
C ILE A 393 -30.43 -14.05 -14.80
N ASN A 394 -30.59 -15.35 -15.04
CA ASN A 394 -30.71 -16.34 -13.96
C ASN A 394 -29.33 -16.77 -13.43
N ILE A 395 -28.81 -16.00 -12.48
CA ILE A 395 -27.51 -16.25 -11.87
C ILE A 395 -27.50 -17.46 -10.94
N ASN A 396 -28.63 -17.80 -10.29
CA ASN A 396 -28.72 -18.99 -9.42
C ASN A 396 -28.50 -20.25 -10.24
N LYS A 397 -29.18 -20.36 -11.38
CA LYS A 397 -28.95 -21.47 -12.30
C LYS A 397 -27.50 -21.53 -12.78
N TYR A 398 -26.90 -20.40 -13.12
CA TYR A 398 -25.50 -20.32 -13.53
C TYR A 398 -24.56 -20.90 -12.46
N PHE A 399 -24.71 -20.52 -11.19
CA PHE A 399 -23.87 -21.02 -10.11
C PHE A 399 -24.16 -22.50 -9.78
N GLU A 400 -25.38 -22.97 -9.96
CA GLU A 400 -25.72 -24.40 -9.82
C GLU A 400 -25.02 -25.23 -10.91
N ASP A 401 -25.16 -24.83 -12.18
CA ASP A 401 -24.55 -25.49 -13.34
C ASP A 401 -23.00 -25.50 -13.19
N LYS A 402 -22.41 -24.39 -12.71
CA LYS A 402 -20.97 -24.29 -12.43
C LYS A 402 -20.52 -25.24 -11.31
N LYS A 403 -21.31 -25.41 -10.25
CA LYS A 403 -21.01 -26.38 -9.17
C LYS A 403 -21.06 -27.82 -9.68
N GLU A 404 -22.00 -28.15 -10.57
CA GLU A 404 -22.13 -29.48 -11.15
C GLU A 404 -20.97 -29.79 -12.10
N SER A 405 -20.58 -28.84 -12.97
CA SER A 405 -19.45 -29.00 -13.88
C SER A 405 -18.13 -29.21 -13.14
N ASN A 406 -17.91 -28.51 -12.03
CA ASN A 406 -16.73 -28.68 -11.19
C ASN A 406 -16.71 -30.06 -10.47
N LYS A 407 -17.87 -30.62 -10.12
CA LYS A 407 -17.96 -31.97 -9.54
C LYS A 407 -17.60 -33.06 -10.55
N THR A 408 -17.92 -32.87 -11.83
CA THR A 408 -17.63 -33.83 -12.91
C THR A 408 -16.15 -33.83 -13.34
N GLN A 409 -15.42 -32.76 -13.13
CA GLN A 409 -14.00 -32.62 -13.46
C GLN A 409 -13.06 -33.14 -12.37
N LEU A 410 -13.56 -33.63 -11.22
CA LEU A 410 -12.70 -34.23 -10.20
C LEU A 410 -12.05 -35.53 -10.73
N PRO A 411 -10.71 -35.68 -10.60
CA PRO A 411 -10.00 -36.90 -10.93
C PRO A 411 -10.62 -38.10 -10.22
N SER A 412 -10.71 -39.24 -10.93
CA SER A 412 -11.29 -40.50 -10.43
C SER A 412 -10.63 -41.02 -9.15
N VAL A 413 -9.40 -40.60 -8.85
CA VAL A 413 -8.67 -40.97 -7.61
C VAL A 413 -9.33 -40.45 -6.34
N LEU A 414 -10.07 -39.34 -6.38
CA LEU A 414 -10.75 -38.73 -5.21
C LEU A 414 -12.18 -39.30 -4.98
N LYS A 415 -12.69 -40.11 -5.90
CA LYS A 415 -13.98 -40.78 -5.75
C LYS A 415 -13.96 -42.00 -4.81
N SER A 416 -12.80 -42.35 -4.23
CA SER A 416 -12.72 -43.44 -3.24
C SER A 416 -13.40 -43.01 -1.96
N LYS A 417 -14.58 -43.63 -1.70
CA LYS A 417 -15.43 -43.40 -0.49
C LYS A 417 -14.68 -43.52 0.84
N GLY A 418 -13.45 -44.07 0.85
CA GLY A 418 -12.62 -44.26 2.04
C GLY A 418 -11.91 -43.03 2.58
N LEU A 419 -11.54 -42.08 1.75
CA LEU A 419 -10.84 -40.87 2.20
C LEU A 419 -11.81 -39.86 2.83
N PHE A 420 -12.96 -39.64 2.19
CA PHE A 420 -14.01 -38.76 2.74
C PHE A 420 -14.56 -39.26 4.08
N SER A 421 -14.70 -40.60 4.29
CA SER A 421 -15.13 -41.12 5.57
C SER A 421 -14.07 -40.99 6.67
N LYS A 422 -12.77 -41.05 6.31
CA LYS A 422 -11.66 -40.81 7.26
C LYS A 422 -11.55 -39.35 7.66
N ILE A 423 -11.73 -38.39 6.70
CA ILE A 423 -11.74 -36.96 6.97
C ILE A 423 -12.97 -36.58 7.81
N LYS A 424 -14.17 -37.06 7.48
CA LYS A 424 -15.38 -36.88 8.31
C LYS A 424 -15.22 -37.46 9.71
N GLY A 425 -14.60 -38.63 9.83
CA GLY A 425 -14.29 -39.25 11.13
C GLY A 425 -13.30 -38.43 11.95
N PHE A 426 -12.31 -37.85 11.29
CA PHE A 426 -11.33 -36.98 11.94
C PHE A 426 -11.96 -35.64 12.41
N ILE A 427 -12.78 -34.99 11.57
CA ILE A 427 -13.53 -33.77 11.94
C ILE A 427 -14.54 -34.07 13.05
N TYR A 428 -15.21 -35.20 13.00
CA TYR A 428 -16.14 -35.67 14.06
C TYR A 428 -15.40 -35.86 15.40
N ASN A 429 -14.22 -36.47 15.36
CA ASN A 429 -13.40 -36.66 16.56
C ASN A 429 -12.85 -35.34 17.13
N ILE A 430 -12.49 -34.37 16.28
CA ILE A 430 -12.09 -33.02 16.72
C ILE A 430 -13.29 -32.33 17.40
N LYS A 431 -14.48 -32.36 16.80
CA LYS A 431 -15.69 -31.78 17.40
C LYS A 431 -16.05 -32.45 18.73
N LYS A 432 -15.92 -33.77 18.84
CA LYS A 432 -16.16 -34.52 20.07
C LYS A 432 -15.11 -34.22 21.16
N THR A 433 -13.88 -33.89 20.77
CA THR A 433 -12.82 -33.44 21.68
C THR A 433 -13.09 -32.00 22.15
N GLN A 434 -13.73 -31.17 21.33
CA GLN A 434 -14.17 -29.80 21.71
C GLN A 434 -15.29 -29.80 22.76
N GLU A 435 -16.23 -30.74 22.68
CA GLU A 435 -17.29 -30.88 23.70
C GLU A 435 -16.74 -31.25 25.08
N ASN A 436 -15.50 -31.79 25.12
CA ASN A 436 -14.83 -32.24 26.35
C ASN A 436 -13.65 -31.34 26.78
N SER A 437 -13.26 -30.32 26.01
CA SER A 437 -12.21 -29.37 26.38
C SER A 437 -12.56 -27.97 25.93
N LYS A 438 -12.53 -27.00 26.85
CA LYS A 438 -12.85 -25.58 26.63
C LYS A 438 -11.83 -24.82 25.78
N TYR A 439 -10.88 -25.48 25.09
CA TYR A 439 -9.70 -24.83 24.52
C TYR A 439 -9.30 -25.37 23.13
N VAL A 440 -10.19 -25.32 22.14
CA VAL A 440 -9.76 -25.45 20.73
C VAL A 440 -10.34 -24.29 19.94
N ASP A 441 -9.44 -23.46 19.38
CA ASP A 441 -9.78 -22.26 18.63
C ASP A 441 -10.52 -22.61 17.32
N ASN A 442 -11.65 -21.96 17.08
CA ASN A 442 -12.43 -22.08 15.86
C ASN A 442 -11.64 -21.69 14.59
N SER A 443 -10.51 -20.97 14.72
CA SER A 443 -9.61 -20.63 13.61
C SER A 443 -8.93 -21.86 13.00
N VAL A 444 -8.64 -22.89 13.80
CA VAL A 444 -8.04 -24.15 13.34
C VAL A 444 -9.02 -24.93 12.46
N ILE A 445 -10.29 -24.95 12.83
CA ILE A 445 -11.34 -25.62 12.04
C ILE A 445 -11.60 -24.85 10.73
N ALA A 446 -11.62 -23.52 10.79
CA ALA A 446 -11.75 -22.68 9.60
C ALA A 446 -10.55 -22.86 8.63
N ASN A 447 -9.35 -23.05 9.16
CA ASN A 447 -8.15 -23.30 8.36
C ASN A 447 -8.16 -24.72 7.76
N ILE A 448 -8.63 -25.75 8.48
CA ILE A 448 -8.78 -27.10 7.95
C ILE A 448 -9.87 -27.14 6.87
N VAL A 449 -10.99 -26.44 7.06
CA VAL A 449 -12.06 -26.32 6.05
C VAL A 449 -11.57 -25.49 4.84
N ASN A 450 -10.72 -24.49 5.04
CA ASN A 450 -10.08 -23.75 3.96
C ASN A 450 -9.01 -24.56 3.21
N LEU A 451 -8.31 -25.48 3.91
CA LEU A 451 -7.42 -26.47 3.27
C LEU A 451 -8.22 -27.50 2.47
N GLU A 452 -9.40 -27.94 2.93
CA GLU A 452 -10.33 -28.74 2.11
C GLU A 452 -10.73 -28.01 0.82
N ASN A 453 -10.94 -26.69 0.89
CA ASN A 453 -11.29 -25.88 -0.28
C ASN A 453 -10.09 -25.52 -1.17
N ASN A 454 -8.85 -25.57 -0.65
CA ASN A 454 -7.62 -25.22 -1.36
C ASN A 454 -6.77 -26.43 -1.80
N SER A 455 -6.98 -27.64 -1.22
CA SER A 455 -6.08 -28.79 -1.41
C SER A 455 -6.47 -29.73 -2.55
N PHE A 456 -7.38 -29.33 -3.43
CA PHE A 456 -7.75 -30.16 -4.58
C PHE A 456 -6.64 -30.31 -5.63
N ASN A 457 -5.48 -29.64 -5.48
CA ASN A 457 -4.42 -29.69 -6.47
C ASN A 457 -3.08 -30.30 -6.04
N ASN A 458 -2.91 -30.83 -4.80
CA ASN A 458 -1.63 -31.43 -4.41
C ASN A 458 -1.82 -32.69 -3.53
N SER A 459 -2.13 -33.83 -4.17
CA SER A 459 -2.37 -35.10 -3.50
C SER A 459 -1.15 -35.72 -2.80
N ASN A 460 0.08 -35.27 -3.07
CA ASN A 460 1.30 -35.83 -2.48
C ASN A 460 1.79 -35.09 -1.23
N SER A 461 1.64 -33.76 -1.17
CA SER A 461 2.00 -32.97 0.02
C SER A 461 1.02 -33.25 1.16
N PHE A 462 -0.27 -33.39 0.87
CA PHE A 462 -1.32 -33.66 1.84
C PHE A 462 -1.18 -35.02 2.55
N LYS A 463 -0.64 -36.05 1.88
CA LYS A 463 -0.37 -37.36 2.51
C LYS A 463 0.77 -37.29 3.51
N THR A 464 1.79 -36.50 3.24
CA THR A 464 2.94 -36.32 4.12
C THR A 464 2.54 -35.56 5.40
N ASP A 465 1.72 -34.52 5.26
CA ASP A 465 1.25 -33.70 6.37
C ASP A 465 0.25 -34.45 7.28
N LEU A 466 -0.62 -35.30 6.69
CA LEU A 466 -1.52 -36.18 7.47
C LEU A 466 -0.78 -37.28 8.22
N GLN A 467 0.32 -37.83 7.67
CA GLN A 467 1.14 -38.82 8.37
C GLN A 467 1.94 -38.19 9.53
N SER A 468 2.42 -36.98 9.40
CA SER A 468 3.12 -36.26 10.48
C SER A 468 2.18 -35.96 11.66
N VAL A 469 0.94 -35.57 11.38
CA VAL A 469 -0.08 -35.27 12.40
C VAL A 469 -0.57 -36.55 13.12
N THR A 470 -0.54 -37.71 12.45
CA THR A 470 -0.96 -38.99 13.07
C THR A 470 0.15 -39.63 13.89
N THR A 471 1.42 -39.41 13.58
CA THR A 471 2.55 -39.93 14.38
C THR A 471 2.76 -39.16 15.68
N ASP A 472 2.46 -37.90 15.74
CA ASP A 472 2.53 -37.10 16.98
C ASP A 472 1.40 -37.42 17.99
N LYS A 473 0.40 -38.23 17.59
CA LYS A 473 -0.69 -38.62 18.47
C LYS A 473 -0.27 -39.60 19.57
N SER A 474 0.83 -40.34 19.40
CA SER A 474 1.38 -41.23 20.40
C SER A 474 2.12 -40.53 21.53
N ASN A 475 2.51 -39.26 21.34
CA ASN A 475 3.30 -38.48 22.29
C ASN A 475 2.49 -37.43 23.06
N LEU A 476 1.18 -37.31 22.83
CA LEU A 476 0.32 -36.29 23.43
C LEU A 476 -0.20 -36.60 24.82
N ASN A 477 0.16 -37.75 25.39
CA ASN A 477 -0.26 -38.14 26.75
C ASN A 477 0.76 -37.77 27.86
N GLU A 478 1.92 -37.22 27.51
CA GLU A 478 2.88 -36.76 28.52
C GLU A 478 3.44 -35.39 28.11
N HIS A 479 3.11 -34.36 28.88
CA HIS A 479 3.60 -32.98 28.96
C HIS A 479 2.73 -31.86 28.39
N THR A 480 2.26 -31.07 29.32
CA THR A 480 1.51 -29.80 29.18
C THR A 480 2.35 -28.59 28.71
N SER A 481 3.36 -28.76 27.85
CA SER A 481 4.24 -27.64 27.42
C SER A 481 4.40 -27.42 25.91
N SER A 482 3.51 -27.98 25.06
CA SER A 482 3.68 -27.92 23.59
C SER A 482 2.64 -27.14 22.81
N LYS A 483 2.11 -26.04 23.36
CA LYS A 483 1.18 -25.16 22.59
C LYS A 483 1.83 -24.54 21.34
N ASN A 484 3.11 -24.24 21.39
CA ASN A 484 3.81 -23.54 20.28
C ASN A 484 4.21 -24.43 19.11
N THR A 485 4.23 -25.74 19.26
CA THR A 485 4.74 -26.65 18.22
C THR A 485 3.68 -27.02 17.18
N ILE A 486 2.41 -26.97 17.53
CA ILE A 486 1.30 -27.30 16.62
C ILE A 486 0.99 -26.11 15.70
N GLU A 487 1.06 -24.87 16.19
CA GLU A 487 0.84 -23.66 15.37
C GLU A 487 1.95 -23.44 14.34
N GLN A 488 3.20 -23.82 14.66
CA GLN A 488 4.33 -23.68 13.70
C GLN A 488 4.35 -24.75 12.59
N LYS A 489 3.62 -25.84 12.74
CA LYS A 489 3.55 -26.91 11.71
C LYS A 489 2.32 -26.80 10.80
N ILE A 490 1.35 -25.91 11.12
CA ILE A 490 0.10 -25.73 10.37
C ILE A 490 0.09 -24.37 9.62
N LEU A 491 1.01 -23.45 9.93
CA LEU A 491 1.31 -22.23 9.18
C LEU A 491 2.46 -22.46 8.21
#